data_ea17b3c862d29f924c19119318bff9f3
#
_entry.id   ea17b3c862d29f924c19119318bff9f3
#
_cell.length_a   1.000
_cell.length_b   1.000
_cell.length_c   1.000
_cell.angle_alpha   90.00
_cell.angle_beta   90.00
_cell.angle_gamma   90.00
#
_symmetry.space_group_name_H-M   'P 1'
#
loop_
_entity.id
_entity.type
_entity.pdbx_description
1 polymer ?
#
loop_
_entity_poly.entity_id
_entity_poly.type
_entity_poly.pdbx_seq_one_letter_code
_entity_poly.pdbx_strand_id
1 'polypeptide(L)'
;MTHGAVMPFCKGCGHSNILKKLNDALGLLQLDPHDVCLVTDIGCIGLADALFDKVHTVHTTHGRSTGFATGIAVADKVLASGKLKTIVLIGDGGSMIGLLHIVNAALMNVDVTVIVANNFLFGMTGGQTSSLTPEHFNTITSPFGSMNPSLDICQIADASKAGFIARKTATDKDLTETISEAITFNGFAIVEVLELCTEHGTKRNEIKGNMLAKMAEDEGHEIGVIKNSHARPEFSKKYETDVHSHKGDIKPHKYISPQFNHDLRSPNEIIISGSAGERVQSTAAMFTEAALMCGLHVTQKNDNPVTQGSGFSLSEVIISPQEINFTGVSSADYVVVVSENGLKEIQGQDIFNEINEKTIFIIDETLTIEK
;
A
#
# COMPACT_ATOMS: atom_id res chain seq x y z
N MET A 1 13.67 4.69 0.99
CA MET A 1 12.95 3.46 0.62
C MET A 1 12.32 3.56 -0.76
N THR A 2 12.46 4.69 -1.42
CA THR A 2 12.10 4.91 -2.82
C THR A 2 13.35 5.11 -3.66
N HIS A 3 13.42 4.55 -4.86
CA HIS A 3 14.40 4.93 -5.87
C HIS A 3 13.91 6.19 -6.58
N GLY A 4 14.72 7.19 -6.83
CA GLY A 4 14.42 8.47 -7.47
C GLY A 4 13.53 8.44 -8.74
N ALA A 5 12.56 7.56 -8.74
CA ALA A 5 11.58 7.35 -9.78
C ALA A 5 10.75 8.60 -10.06
N VAL A 6 10.38 8.79 -11.30
CA VAL A 6 9.46 9.87 -11.69
C VAL A 6 8.11 9.63 -11.02
N MET A 7 7.63 10.62 -10.27
CA MET A 7 6.32 10.52 -9.63
C MET A 7 5.21 10.39 -10.68
N PRO A 8 4.34 9.37 -10.60
CA PRO A 8 3.29 9.12 -11.60
C PRO A 8 2.09 10.08 -11.47
N PHE A 9 2.23 11.14 -10.67
CA PHE A 9 1.16 12.08 -10.34
C PHE A 9 1.21 13.34 -11.19
N CYS A 10 0.08 14.02 -11.32
CA CYS A 10 -0.02 15.31 -12.00
C CYS A 10 0.94 16.33 -11.38
N LYS A 11 1.46 17.24 -12.21
CA LYS A 11 2.37 18.31 -11.74
C LYS A 11 1.72 19.16 -10.65
N GLY A 12 2.37 19.22 -9.47
CA GLY A 12 1.86 19.95 -8.31
C GLY A 12 0.80 19.22 -7.49
N CYS A 13 0.50 17.97 -7.81
CA CYS A 13 -0.38 17.13 -6.99
C CYS A 13 0.20 16.90 -5.60
N GLY A 14 -0.64 16.98 -4.57
CA GLY A 14 -0.24 16.81 -3.17
C GLY A 14 0.28 15.43 -2.83
N HIS A 15 -0.12 14.39 -3.56
CA HIS A 15 0.38 13.01 -3.39
C HIS A 15 1.91 12.95 -3.37
N SER A 16 2.58 13.71 -4.23
CA SER A 16 4.06 13.76 -4.28
C SER A 16 4.67 14.24 -2.96
N ASN A 17 4.04 15.18 -2.28
CA ASN A 17 4.49 15.66 -0.99
C ASN A 17 4.24 14.62 0.11
N ILE A 18 3.06 13.98 0.11
CA ILE A 18 2.73 12.93 1.08
C ILE A 18 3.74 11.79 0.99
N LEU A 19 4.06 11.31 -0.22
CA LEU A 19 5.05 10.24 -0.41
C LEU A 19 6.44 10.63 0.07
N LYS A 20 6.89 11.86 -0.22
CA LYS A 20 8.18 12.36 0.30
C LYS A 20 8.18 12.38 1.82
N LYS A 21 7.13 12.93 2.43
CA LYS A 21 7.01 13.00 3.89
C LYS A 21 6.95 11.63 4.55
N LEU A 22 6.24 10.66 3.94
CA LEU A 22 6.24 9.27 4.40
C LEU A 22 7.64 8.65 4.27
N ASN A 23 8.31 8.81 3.13
CA ASN A 23 9.67 8.29 2.96
C ASN A 23 10.65 8.93 3.97
N ASP A 24 10.54 10.23 4.21
CA ASP A 24 11.35 10.95 5.20
C ASP A 24 11.07 10.45 6.62
N ALA A 25 9.79 10.16 6.96
CA ALA A 25 9.39 9.60 8.25
C ALA A 25 9.99 8.20 8.47
N LEU A 26 9.95 7.33 7.46
CA LEU A 26 10.57 6.01 7.51
C LEU A 26 12.10 6.11 7.68
N GLY A 27 12.73 7.09 7.02
CA GLY A 27 14.15 7.39 7.17
C GLY A 27 14.50 7.92 8.56
N LEU A 28 13.69 8.83 9.11
CA LEU A 28 13.86 9.39 10.46
C LEU A 28 13.78 8.30 11.53
N LEU A 29 12.89 7.34 11.36
CA LEU A 29 12.72 6.21 12.27
C LEU A 29 13.80 5.13 12.12
N GLN A 30 14.65 5.20 11.10
CA GLN A 30 15.71 4.23 10.81
C GLN A 30 15.21 2.78 10.78
N LEU A 31 13.97 2.57 10.29
CA LEU A 31 13.38 1.24 10.17
C LEU A 31 14.13 0.42 9.11
N ASP A 32 14.32 -0.87 9.37
CA ASP A 32 14.72 -1.79 8.32
C ASP A 32 13.61 -1.82 7.26
N PRO A 33 13.91 -1.65 5.97
CA PRO A 33 12.91 -1.75 4.92
C PRO A 33 12.08 -3.06 4.97
N HIS A 34 12.67 -4.15 5.38
CA HIS A 34 12.00 -5.45 5.51
C HIS A 34 11.05 -5.53 6.73
N ASP A 35 11.16 -4.60 7.67
CA ASP A 35 10.21 -4.46 8.79
C ASP A 35 9.06 -3.48 8.47
N VAL A 36 8.87 -3.10 7.18
CA VAL A 36 7.79 -2.20 6.74
C VAL A 36 6.92 -2.87 5.68
N CYS A 37 5.61 -2.79 5.87
CA CYS A 37 4.62 -3.22 4.88
C CYS A 37 3.70 -2.05 4.51
N LEU A 38 3.76 -1.60 3.25
CA LEU A 38 2.88 -0.59 2.71
C LEU A 38 1.68 -1.24 2.02
N VAL A 39 0.49 -0.95 2.49
CA VAL A 39 -0.77 -1.47 1.93
C VAL A 39 -1.52 -0.34 1.24
N THR A 40 -1.80 -0.50 -0.04
CA THR A 40 -2.52 0.49 -0.86
C THR A 40 -3.78 -0.10 -1.46
N ASP A 41 -4.60 0.74 -2.08
CA ASP A 41 -5.74 0.30 -2.89
C ASP A 41 -5.90 1.15 -4.17
N ILE A 42 -7.00 0.96 -4.87
CA ILE A 42 -7.30 1.65 -6.13
C ILE A 42 -7.42 3.16 -5.91
N GLY A 43 -6.76 3.93 -6.76
CA GLY A 43 -6.78 5.39 -6.76
C GLY A 43 -5.41 5.98 -7.10
N CYS A 44 -5.33 7.29 -7.34
CA CYS A 44 -4.06 7.93 -7.70
C CYS A 44 -2.96 7.65 -6.68
N ILE A 45 -3.25 7.76 -5.39
CA ILE A 45 -2.25 7.50 -4.34
C ILE A 45 -1.87 6.03 -4.24
N GLY A 46 -2.71 5.12 -4.72
CA GLY A 46 -2.43 3.68 -4.75
C GLY A 46 -1.23 3.31 -5.62
N LEU A 47 -0.88 4.14 -6.61
CA LEU A 47 0.33 3.97 -7.42
C LEU A 47 1.64 4.09 -6.61
N ALA A 48 1.54 4.44 -5.33
CA ALA A 48 2.67 4.52 -4.42
C ALA A 48 3.37 3.18 -4.20
N ASP A 49 2.66 2.05 -4.32
CA ASP A 49 3.22 0.72 -4.12
C ASP A 49 4.41 0.45 -5.06
N ALA A 50 4.29 0.82 -6.33
CA ALA A 50 5.36 0.69 -7.31
C ALA A 50 6.58 1.60 -7.04
N LEU A 51 6.46 2.62 -6.17
CA LEU A 51 7.54 3.55 -5.85
C LEU A 51 8.34 3.15 -4.60
N PHE A 52 7.78 2.29 -3.75
CA PHE A 52 8.40 1.82 -2.52
C PHE A 52 8.99 0.42 -2.72
N ASP A 53 10.01 0.31 -3.55
CA ASP A 53 10.63 -0.92 -4.03
C ASP A 53 11.47 -1.68 -2.97
N LYS A 54 11.81 -1.04 -1.85
CA LYS A 54 12.63 -1.64 -0.79
C LYS A 54 11.83 -2.18 0.40
N VAL A 55 10.50 -2.02 0.41
CA VAL A 55 9.63 -2.47 1.48
C VAL A 55 8.64 -3.53 0.95
N HIS A 56 7.99 -4.25 1.84
CA HIS A 56 6.85 -5.07 1.43
C HIS A 56 5.70 -4.18 0.96
N THR A 57 5.11 -4.49 -0.18
CA THR A 57 3.95 -3.78 -0.71
C THR A 57 2.80 -4.74 -0.98
N VAL A 58 1.59 -4.29 -0.69
CA VAL A 58 0.35 -5.03 -0.97
C VAL A 58 -0.66 -4.08 -1.58
N HIS A 59 -0.98 -4.27 -2.86
CA HIS A 59 -2.04 -3.53 -3.54
C HIS A 59 -3.35 -4.31 -3.48
N THR A 60 -4.40 -3.70 -2.95
CA THR A 60 -5.67 -4.38 -2.71
C THR A 60 -6.78 -3.86 -3.61
N THR A 61 -7.92 -4.56 -3.63
CA THR A 61 -9.14 -4.02 -4.22
C THR A 61 -9.63 -2.80 -3.42
N HIS A 62 -10.33 -1.90 -4.11
CA HIS A 62 -10.76 -0.61 -3.57
C HIS A 62 -11.55 -0.74 -2.26
N GLY A 63 -11.12 0.02 -1.24
CA GLY A 63 -11.70 0.02 0.09
C GLY A 63 -11.41 -1.21 0.94
N ARG A 64 -10.43 -2.06 0.57
CA ARG A 64 -10.09 -3.28 1.34
C ARG A 64 -8.74 -3.21 2.06
N SER A 65 -7.93 -2.20 1.77
CA SER A 65 -6.59 -2.04 2.29
C SER A 65 -6.49 -2.12 3.81
N THR A 66 -7.34 -1.43 4.55
CA THR A 66 -7.33 -1.48 6.02
C THR A 66 -7.68 -2.87 6.56
N GLY A 67 -8.59 -3.60 5.88
CA GLY A 67 -8.91 -4.99 6.26
C GLY A 67 -7.73 -5.94 6.04
N PHE A 68 -7.03 -5.82 4.91
CA PHE A 68 -5.80 -6.58 4.63
C PHE A 68 -4.70 -6.22 5.63
N ALA A 69 -4.47 -4.93 5.86
CA ALA A 69 -3.48 -4.45 6.83
C ALA A 69 -3.73 -4.98 8.23
N THR A 70 -4.99 -5.02 8.67
CA THR A 70 -5.38 -5.61 9.95
C THR A 70 -4.96 -7.07 10.04
N GLY A 71 -5.23 -7.86 8.99
CA GLY A 71 -4.83 -9.27 8.93
C GLY A 71 -3.31 -9.45 8.95
N ILE A 72 -2.58 -8.64 8.18
CA ILE A 72 -1.11 -8.66 8.12
C ILE A 72 -0.50 -8.34 9.48
N ALA A 73 -0.94 -7.24 10.12
CA ALA A 73 -0.41 -6.81 11.41
C ALA A 73 -0.66 -7.85 12.51
N VAL A 74 -1.86 -8.43 12.56
CA VAL A 74 -2.19 -9.49 13.53
C VAL A 74 -1.38 -10.76 13.26
N ALA A 75 -1.25 -11.15 11.98
CA ALA A 75 -0.46 -12.34 11.61
C ALA A 75 1.01 -12.17 11.98
N ASP A 76 1.62 -11.02 11.71
CA ASP A 76 3.00 -10.76 12.10
C ASP A 76 3.19 -10.86 13.62
N LYS A 77 2.32 -10.23 14.41
CA LYS A 77 2.41 -10.25 15.87
C LYS A 77 2.21 -11.64 16.48
N VAL A 78 1.33 -12.45 15.90
CA VAL A 78 0.93 -13.76 16.48
C VAL A 78 1.74 -14.91 15.91
N LEU A 79 2.12 -14.87 14.64
CA LEU A 79 2.71 -15.99 13.91
C LEU A 79 4.17 -15.76 13.48
N ALA A 80 4.67 -14.51 13.53
CA ALA A 80 5.98 -14.15 13.02
C ALA A 80 6.81 -13.38 14.07
N SER A 81 7.60 -12.39 13.60
CA SER A 81 8.55 -11.66 14.44
C SER A 81 7.92 -10.55 15.30
N GLY A 82 6.73 -10.09 14.92
CA GLY A 82 6.06 -8.95 15.55
C GLY A 82 6.72 -7.59 15.32
N LYS A 83 7.62 -7.49 14.34
CA LYS A 83 8.39 -6.26 14.05
C LYS A 83 7.78 -5.41 12.94
N LEU A 84 6.91 -5.99 12.11
CA LEU A 84 6.39 -5.37 10.93
C LEU A 84 5.57 -4.12 11.26
N LYS A 85 5.95 -2.98 10.69
CA LYS A 85 5.15 -1.76 10.70
C LYS A 85 4.24 -1.74 9.48
N THR A 86 2.94 -1.96 9.72
CA THR A 86 1.94 -2.02 8.66
C THR A 86 1.29 -0.65 8.46
N ILE A 87 1.51 -0.08 7.28
CA ILE A 87 1.07 1.27 6.92
C ILE A 87 0.08 1.16 5.76
N VAL A 88 -1.11 1.72 5.94
CA VAL A 88 -2.13 1.86 4.88
C VAL A 88 -2.02 3.25 4.30
N LEU A 89 -1.89 3.35 2.97
CA LEU A 89 -1.89 4.61 2.24
C LEU A 89 -3.01 4.60 1.22
N ILE A 90 -4.05 5.38 1.45
CA ILE A 90 -5.29 5.39 0.66
C ILE A 90 -5.77 6.81 0.40
N GLY A 91 -6.58 6.96 -0.66
CA GLY A 91 -7.28 8.21 -0.94
C GLY A 91 -8.61 8.31 -0.18
N ASP A 92 -9.28 9.45 -0.35
CA ASP A 92 -10.64 9.70 0.16
C ASP A 92 -11.64 8.63 -0.29
N GLY A 93 -11.58 8.18 -1.55
CA GLY A 93 -12.42 7.10 -2.06
C GLY A 93 -12.20 5.78 -1.34
N GLY A 94 -10.95 5.34 -1.21
CA GLY A 94 -10.58 4.11 -0.50
C GLY A 94 -11.00 4.13 0.95
N SER A 95 -10.83 5.28 1.62
CA SER A 95 -11.22 5.44 3.02
C SER A 95 -12.74 5.37 3.23
N MET A 96 -13.52 5.93 2.30
CA MET A 96 -14.99 5.92 2.41
C MET A 96 -15.61 4.57 2.03
N ILE A 97 -15.15 3.96 0.95
CA ILE A 97 -15.60 2.60 0.57
C ILE A 97 -15.22 1.59 1.66
N GLY A 98 -14.04 1.76 2.26
CA GLY A 98 -13.50 0.91 3.32
C GLY A 98 -13.78 1.38 4.75
N LEU A 99 -14.69 2.33 4.97
CA LEU A 99 -14.87 2.98 6.27
C LEU A 99 -15.10 1.99 7.42
N LEU A 100 -15.88 0.96 7.21
CA LEU A 100 -16.13 -0.06 8.23
C LEU A 100 -14.87 -0.86 8.59
N HIS A 101 -13.92 -1.02 7.69
CA HIS A 101 -12.63 -1.64 8.00
C HIS A 101 -11.79 -0.72 8.89
N ILE A 102 -11.79 0.58 8.65
CA ILE A 102 -11.14 1.60 9.51
C ILE A 102 -11.77 1.58 10.90
N VAL A 103 -13.10 1.62 10.99
CA VAL A 103 -13.84 1.54 12.26
C VAL A 103 -13.48 0.27 13.05
N ASN A 104 -13.50 -0.89 12.41
CA ASN A 104 -13.19 -2.14 13.09
C ASN A 104 -11.73 -2.24 13.51
N ALA A 105 -10.77 -1.82 12.68
CA ALA A 105 -9.36 -1.78 13.04
C ALA A 105 -9.11 -0.87 14.26
N ALA A 106 -9.77 0.30 14.31
CA ALA A 106 -9.73 1.22 15.45
C ALA A 106 -10.34 0.62 16.72
N LEU A 107 -11.52 -0.03 16.60
CA LEU A 107 -12.17 -0.73 17.73
C LEU A 107 -11.30 -1.87 18.28
N MET A 108 -10.64 -2.61 17.42
CA MET A 108 -9.68 -3.64 17.82
C MET A 108 -8.41 -3.05 18.42
N ASN A 109 -8.03 -1.84 18.04
CA ASN A 109 -6.75 -1.20 18.38
C ASN A 109 -5.54 -1.99 17.86
N VAL A 110 -5.60 -2.43 16.59
CA VAL A 110 -4.51 -3.14 15.92
C VAL A 110 -3.36 -2.19 15.60
N ASP A 111 -2.12 -2.63 15.66
CA ASP A 111 -0.91 -1.85 15.32
C ASP A 111 -0.85 -1.60 13.79
N VAL A 112 -1.69 -0.69 13.33
CA VAL A 112 -1.82 -0.25 11.93
C VAL A 112 -1.89 1.26 11.87
N THR A 113 -1.08 1.86 11.00
CA THR A 113 -1.14 3.29 10.70
C THR A 113 -1.88 3.50 9.39
N VAL A 114 -2.97 4.26 9.40
CA VAL A 114 -3.74 4.63 8.20
C VAL A 114 -3.43 6.08 7.83
N ILE A 115 -2.90 6.31 6.63
CA ILE A 115 -2.70 7.65 6.05
C ILE A 115 -3.73 7.85 4.95
N VAL A 116 -4.62 8.83 5.14
CA VAL A 116 -5.67 9.18 4.18
C VAL A 116 -5.24 10.42 3.40
N ALA A 117 -4.89 10.25 2.14
CA ALA A 117 -4.61 11.34 1.20
C ALA A 117 -5.93 11.93 0.69
N ASN A 118 -6.41 12.98 1.35
CA ASN A 118 -7.70 13.59 1.05
C ASN A 118 -7.56 14.80 0.12
N ASN A 119 -7.88 14.61 -1.14
CA ASN A 119 -7.91 15.67 -2.16
C ASN A 119 -9.33 16.10 -2.52
N PHE A 120 -10.33 15.69 -1.73
CA PHE A 120 -11.75 16.06 -1.78
C PHE A 120 -12.54 15.50 -2.98
N LEU A 121 -11.98 14.57 -3.76
CA LEU A 121 -12.66 14.04 -4.96
C LEU A 121 -12.01 12.74 -5.48
N PHE A 122 -12.77 11.99 -6.26
CA PHE A 122 -12.24 10.80 -6.95
C PHE A 122 -11.41 11.23 -8.18
N GLY A 123 -10.11 11.46 -7.98
CA GLY A 123 -9.23 12.03 -9.00
C GLY A 123 -9.03 11.14 -10.22
N MET A 124 -8.73 9.85 -10.01
CA MET A 124 -8.40 8.90 -11.08
C MET A 124 -9.55 8.69 -12.07
N THR A 125 -10.79 8.79 -11.62
CA THR A 125 -11.99 8.56 -12.42
C THR A 125 -12.58 9.83 -13.04
N GLY A 126 -11.95 11.00 -12.85
CA GLY A 126 -12.33 12.25 -13.52
C GLY A 126 -12.87 13.35 -12.62
N GLY A 127 -12.74 13.24 -11.29
CA GLY A 127 -13.06 14.32 -10.35
C GLY A 127 -14.50 14.34 -9.86
N GLN A 128 -15.08 13.18 -9.53
CA GLN A 128 -16.40 13.06 -8.92
C GLN A 128 -16.35 13.44 -7.44
N THR A 129 -17.49 13.83 -6.89
CA THR A 129 -17.67 14.12 -5.46
C THR A 129 -17.41 12.89 -4.62
N SER A 130 -16.63 13.04 -3.54
CA SER A 130 -16.47 12.04 -2.49
C SER A 130 -17.28 12.46 -1.23
N SER A 131 -17.37 11.57 -0.26
CA SER A 131 -17.99 11.93 1.03
C SER A 131 -17.13 12.87 1.88
N LEU A 132 -15.86 13.09 1.51
CA LEU A 132 -14.96 14.05 2.14
C LEU A 132 -14.89 15.38 1.37
N THR A 133 -15.72 15.56 0.34
CA THR A 133 -15.78 16.81 -0.42
C THR A 133 -16.44 17.90 0.44
N PRO A 134 -15.81 19.06 0.67
CA PRO A 134 -16.40 20.16 1.43
C PRO A 134 -17.69 20.69 0.79
N GLU A 135 -18.54 21.26 1.62
CA GLU A 135 -19.74 21.96 1.12
C GLU A 135 -19.35 23.08 0.16
N HIS A 136 -20.12 23.27 -0.87
CA HIS A 136 -19.87 24.24 -1.96
C HIS A 136 -18.63 23.98 -2.83
N PHE A 137 -17.88 22.90 -2.64
CA PHE A 137 -16.76 22.55 -3.49
C PHE A 137 -17.24 21.99 -4.83
N ASN A 138 -16.74 22.56 -5.93
CA ASN A 138 -17.15 22.19 -7.29
C ASN A 138 -16.42 20.93 -7.76
N THR A 139 -17.19 19.94 -8.22
CA THR A 139 -16.68 18.69 -8.83
C THR A 139 -17.36 18.46 -10.18
N ILE A 140 -16.97 17.41 -10.91
CA ILE A 140 -17.65 17.07 -12.15
C ILE A 140 -19.10 16.63 -11.94
N THR A 141 -19.39 15.99 -10.81
CA THR A 141 -20.75 15.54 -10.45
C THR A 141 -21.54 16.57 -9.64
N SER A 142 -20.87 17.60 -9.14
CA SER A 142 -21.49 18.74 -8.42
C SER A 142 -20.94 20.05 -8.98
N PRO A 143 -21.28 20.44 -10.22
CA PRO A 143 -20.66 21.57 -10.91
C PRO A 143 -21.03 22.94 -10.30
N PHE A 144 -22.07 22.99 -9.46
CA PHE A 144 -22.52 24.19 -8.74
C PHE A 144 -22.17 24.15 -7.24
N GLY A 145 -21.26 23.26 -6.85
CA GLY A 145 -20.87 23.02 -5.48
C GLY A 145 -21.54 21.78 -4.86
N SER A 146 -20.81 21.11 -3.97
CA SER A 146 -21.38 20.05 -3.13
C SER A 146 -22.48 20.62 -2.23
N MET A 147 -23.62 19.95 -2.19
CA MET A 147 -24.76 20.36 -1.33
C MET A 147 -24.71 19.71 0.06
N ASN A 148 -23.79 18.76 0.27
CA ASN A 148 -23.66 18.06 1.53
C ASN A 148 -22.38 18.54 2.24
N PRO A 149 -22.42 18.62 3.58
CA PRO A 149 -21.21 18.82 4.36
C PRO A 149 -20.26 17.63 4.20
N SER A 150 -18.96 17.86 4.37
CA SER A 150 -17.98 16.79 4.37
C SER A 150 -18.08 15.93 5.62
N LEU A 151 -17.81 14.63 5.45
CA LEU A 151 -17.71 13.70 6.56
C LEU A 151 -16.40 13.93 7.32
N ASP A 152 -16.44 14.00 8.63
CA ASP A 152 -15.23 14.06 9.47
C ASP A 152 -14.73 12.65 9.80
N ILE A 153 -13.72 12.18 9.06
CA ILE A 153 -13.12 10.86 9.27
C ILE A 153 -12.36 10.78 10.60
N CYS A 154 -11.78 11.89 11.06
CA CYS A 154 -11.07 11.94 12.34
C CYS A 154 -12.05 11.81 13.51
N GLN A 155 -13.21 12.44 13.43
CA GLN A 155 -14.27 12.30 14.43
C GLN A 155 -14.83 10.86 14.47
N ILE A 156 -15.00 10.23 13.30
CA ILE A 156 -15.39 8.82 13.23
C ILE A 156 -14.33 7.92 13.87
N ALA A 157 -13.06 8.17 13.61
CA ALA A 157 -11.97 7.42 14.22
C ALA A 157 -11.94 7.60 15.74
N ASP A 158 -12.23 8.80 16.26
CA ASP A 158 -12.34 9.05 17.71
C ASP A 158 -13.53 8.32 18.33
N ALA A 159 -14.70 8.38 17.69
CA ALA A 159 -15.88 7.62 18.10
C ALA A 159 -15.59 6.10 18.10
N SER A 160 -14.74 5.62 17.18
CA SER A 160 -14.28 4.25 17.07
C SER A 160 -13.10 3.90 17.99
N LYS A 161 -12.72 4.84 18.90
CA LYS A 161 -11.68 4.63 19.92
C LYS A 161 -10.26 4.48 19.37
N ALA A 162 -9.96 5.07 18.22
CA ALA A 162 -8.58 5.18 17.74
C ALA A 162 -7.69 5.86 18.80
N GLY A 163 -6.45 5.38 18.93
CA GLY A 163 -5.52 5.89 19.93
C GLY A 163 -4.74 7.11 19.46
N PHE A 164 -4.35 7.14 18.18
CA PHE A 164 -3.69 8.29 17.56
C PHE A 164 -4.54 8.82 16.40
N ILE A 165 -4.81 10.12 16.40
CA ILE A 165 -5.61 10.79 15.37
C ILE A 165 -4.95 12.14 15.06
N ALA A 166 -4.68 12.39 13.79
CA ALA A 166 -4.19 13.68 13.33
C ALA A 166 -4.84 14.09 11.99
N ARG A 167 -5.03 15.39 11.80
CA ARG A 167 -5.37 16.00 10.52
C ARG A 167 -4.33 17.07 10.19
N LYS A 168 -3.69 16.94 9.05
CA LYS A 168 -2.61 17.81 8.57
C LYS A 168 -2.87 18.21 7.13
N THR A 169 -2.10 19.20 6.64
CA THR A 169 -2.03 19.47 5.21
C THR A 169 -0.74 18.89 4.61
N ALA A 170 -0.75 18.57 3.33
CA ALA A 170 0.44 18.07 2.63
C ALA A 170 1.62 19.06 2.61
N THR A 171 1.37 20.32 2.99
CA THR A 171 2.37 21.40 3.06
C THR A 171 2.87 21.69 4.48
N ASP A 172 2.32 21.05 5.50
CA ASP A 172 2.74 21.25 6.87
C ASP A 172 4.19 20.81 7.08
N LYS A 173 4.94 21.65 7.78
CA LYS A 173 6.36 21.40 8.01
C LYS A 173 6.60 20.17 8.88
N ASP A 174 5.76 19.98 9.87
CA ASP A 174 5.81 18.90 10.87
C ASP A 174 5.04 17.63 10.44
N LEU A 175 4.64 17.51 9.17
CA LEU A 175 3.93 16.33 8.68
C LEU A 175 4.81 15.07 8.77
N THR A 176 6.12 15.18 8.54
CA THR A 176 7.07 14.07 8.69
C THR A 176 7.09 13.54 10.12
N GLU A 177 7.17 14.43 11.09
CA GLU A 177 7.17 14.12 12.52
C GLU A 177 5.83 13.49 12.92
N THR A 178 4.70 14.07 12.50
CA THR A 178 3.36 13.53 12.76
C THR A 178 3.19 12.12 12.21
N ILE A 179 3.66 11.85 10.98
CA ILE A 179 3.64 10.50 10.38
C ILE A 179 4.55 9.55 11.19
N SER A 180 5.73 10.02 11.61
CA SER A 180 6.66 9.21 12.43
C SER A 180 6.03 8.83 13.77
N GLU A 181 5.36 9.76 14.44
CA GLU A 181 4.62 9.50 15.69
C GLU A 181 3.50 8.48 15.47
N ALA A 182 2.74 8.60 14.38
CA ALA A 182 1.68 7.66 14.03
C ALA A 182 2.22 6.23 13.78
N ILE A 183 3.36 6.09 13.07
CA ILE A 183 3.99 4.79 12.79
C ILE A 183 4.56 4.15 14.07
N THR A 184 5.03 4.94 15.00
CA THR A 184 5.57 4.45 16.28
C THR A 184 4.50 4.22 17.34
N PHE A 185 3.28 4.70 17.12
CA PHE A 185 2.16 4.47 18.03
C PHE A 185 1.87 2.97 18.13
N ASN A 186 1.73 2.45 19.33
CA ASN A 186 1.43 1.04 19.56
C ASN A 186 -0.08 0.80 19.62
N GLY A 187 -0.71 0.61 18.49
CA GLY A 187 -2.14 0.45 18.29
C GLY A 187 -2.60 1.17 17.01
N PHE A 188 -3.89 1.41 16.88
CA PHE A 188 -4.46 2.02 15.70
C PHE A 188 -4.20 3.53 15.64
N ALA A 189 -3.56 3.96 14.55
CA ALA A 189 -3.29 5.36 14.24
C ALA A 189 -3.93 5.77 12.90
N ILE A 190 -4.45 6.98 12.81
CA ILE A 190 -4.95 7.57 11.56
C ILE A 190 -4.42 9.00 11.39
N VAL A 191 -3.92 9.30 10.20
CA VAL A 191 -3.49 10.64 9.78
C VAL A 191 -4.22 11.00 8.50
N GLU A 192 -5.16 11.91 8.57
CA GLU A 192 -5.76 12.53 7.39
C GLU A 192 -4.85 13.65 6.91
N VAL A 193 -4.48 13.62 5.62
CA VAL A 193 -3.64 14.64 4.99
C VAL A 193 -4.42 15.33 3.89
N LEU A 194 -4.82 16.56 4.15
CA LEU A 194 -5.51 17.41 3.19
C LEU A 194 -4.54 17.88 2.11
N GLU A 195 -4.94 17.73 0.85
CA GLU A 195 -4.09 18.05 -0.29
C GLU A 195 -4.86 18.59 -1.50
N LEU A 196 -4.14 18.99 -2.53
CA LEU A 196 -4.72 19.51 -3.77
C LEU A 196 -4.68 18.50 -4.90
N CYS A 197 -5.83 18.24 -5.52
CA CYS A 197 -5.90 17.69 -6.86
C CYS A 197 -5.75 18.82 -7.90
N THR A 198 -4.58 18.91 -8.55
CA THR A 198 -4.31 19.97 -9.55
C THR A 198 -5.03 19.75 -10.87
N GLU A 199 -5.44 18.52 -11.19
CA GLU A 199 -6.14 18.23 -12.45
C GLU A 199 -7.63 18.55 -12.39
N HIS A 200 -8.30 18.19 -11.29
CA HIS A 200 -9.76 18.32 -11.19
C HIS A 200 -10.22 19.34 -10.14
N GLY A 201 -9.52 19.42 -9.00
CA GLY A 201 -9.88 20.29 -7.89
C GLY A 201 -9.59 21.77 -8.17
N THR A 202 -8.32 22.13 -8.39
CA THR A 202 -7.90 23.52 -8.58
C THR A 202 -8.41 24.16 -9.88
N LYS A 203 -8.74 23.33 -10.89
CA LYS A 203 -9.32 23.85 -12.16
C LYS A 203 -10.78 24.31 -12.01
N ARG A 204 -11.45 23.86 -10.97
CA ARG A 204 -12.88 24.17 -10.73
C ARG A 204 -13.11 25.05 -9.50
N ASN A 205 -12.09 25.15 -8.64
CA ASN A 205 -12.15 25.89 -7.39
C ASN A 205 -10.91 26.77 -7.26
N GLU A 206 -11.08 28.00 -6.82
CA GLU A 206 -9.98 28.94 -6.56
C GLU A 206 -9.28 28.62 -5.22
N ILE A 207 -8.63 27.44 -5.14
CA ILE A 207 -7.98 26.97 -3.92
C ILE A 207 -6.45 26.85 -4.07
N LYS A 208 -5.78 27.06 -2.95
CA LYS A 208 -4.33 26.94 -2.80
C LYS A 208 -3.99 26.10 -1.57
N GLY A 209 -2.78 25.54 -1.51
CA GLY A 209 -2.37 24.70 -0.39
C GLY A 209 -2.48 25.35 0.99
N ASN A 210 -2.24 26.66 1.09
CA ASN A 210 -2.36 27.42 2.33
C ASN A 210 -3.80 27.70 2.78
N MET A 211 -4.80 27.33 1.97
CA MET A 211 -6.22 27.49 2.30
C MET A 211 -6.82 26.21 2.89
N LEU A 212 -6.15 25.06 2.74
CA LEU A 212 -6.70 23.75 3.11
C LEU A 212 -7.05 23.65 4.60
N ALA A 213 -6.18 24.13 5.48
CA ALA A 213 -6.44 24.12 6.91
C ALA A 213 -7.68 24.97 7.25
N LYS A 214 -7.76 26.17 6.68
CA LYS A 214 -8.90 27.05 6.88
C LYS A 214 -10.21 26.45 6.36
N MET A 215 -10.17 25.77 5.20
CA MET A 215 -11.36 25.07 4.65
C MET A 215 -11.87 23.99 5.60
N ALA A 216 -10.98 23.21 6.22
CA ALA A 216 -11.37 22.21 7.20
C ALA A 216 -11.95 22.85 8.48
N GLU A 217 -11.33 23.94 8.98
CA GLU A 217 -11.84 24.68 10.13
C GLU A 217 -13.22 25.29 9.87
N ASP A 218 -13.47 25.78 8.65
CA ASP A 218 -14.78 26.34 8.25
C ASP A 218 -15.88 25.26 8.20
N GLU A 219 -15.52 23.98 7.93
CA GLU A 219 -16.39 22.80 8.07
C GLU A 219 -16.52 22.31 9.53
N GLY A 220 -15.85 22.96 10.47
CA GLY A 220 -15.83 22.55 11.89
C GLY A 220 -14.87 21.42 12.21
N HIS A 221 -13.93 21.13 11.32
CA HIS A 221 -12.96 20.06 11.49
C HIS A 221 -11.69 20.55 12.20
N GLU A 222 -11.28 19.86 13.26
CA GLU A 222 -10.06 20.16 14.01
C GLU A 222 -8.80 19.84 13.20
N ILE A 223 -7.76 20.69 13.27
CA ILE A 223 -6.46 20.55 12.62
C ILE A 223 -5.37 20.30 13.67
N GLY A 224 -4.39 19.48 13.32
CA GLY A 224 -3.26 19.15 14.18
C GLY A 224 -3.27 17.69 14.64
N VAL A 225 -2.56 17.42 15.73
CA VAL A 225 -2.67 16.15 16.46
C VAL A 225 -3.89 16.26 17.39
N ILE A 226 -4.97 15.61 17.01
CA ILE A 226 -6.27 15.68 17.69
C ILE A 226 -6.27 14.77 18.91
N LYS A 227 -5.61 13.62 18.79
CA LYS A 227 -5.54 12.64 19.89
C LYS A 227 -4.22 11.86 19.84
N ASN A 228 -3.63 11.66 21.02
CA ASN A 228 -2.52 10.74 21.25
C ASN A 228 -2.72 10.11 22.63
N SER A 229 -3.33 8.93 22.68
CA SER A 229 -3.75 8.28 23.92
C SER A 229 -3.43 6.79 23.92
N HIS A 230 -2.60 6.37 24.84
CA HIS A 230 -2.22 4.96 25.05
C HIS A 230 -3.11 4.22 26.09
N ALA A 231 -4.35 4.70 26.28
CA ALA A 231 -5.26 4.16 27.31
C ALA A 231 -5.70 2.71 27.07
N ARG A 232 -5.55 2.20 25.84
CA ARG A 232 -5.96 0.85 25.46
C ARG A 232 -4.76 0.01 25.06
N PRO A 233 -4.68 -1.26 25.47
CA PRO A 233 -3.66 -2.18 24.98
C PRO A 233 -3.86 -2.45 23.48
N GLU A 234 -2.77 -2.71 22.79
CA GLU A 234 -2.80 -3.22 21.41
C GLU A 234 -3.43 -4.62 21.36
N PHE A 235 -4.16 -4.90 20.28
CA PHE A 235 -4.99 -6.11 20.12
C PHE A 235 -4.23 -7.40 20.35
N SER A 236 -3.05 -7.57 19.76
CA SER A 236 -2.31 -8.83 19.83
C SER A 236 -1.83 -9.15 21.23
N LYS A 237 -1.44 -8.13 22.02
CA LYS A 237 -1.11 -8.30 23.44
C LYS A 237 -2.31 -8.78 24.27
N LYS A 238 -3.48 -8.20 23.98
CA LYS A 238 -4.71 -8.64 24.63
C LYS A 238 -5.06 -10.06 24.22
N TYR A 239 -4.98 -10.37 22.92
CA TYR A 239 -5.24 -11.69 22.37
C TYR A 239 -4.33 -12.75 22.99
N GLU A 240 -3.02 -12.52 23.06
CA GLU A 240 -2.06 -13.41 23.70
C GLU A 240 -2.42 -13.69 25.16
N THR A 241 -2.78 -12.65 25.92
CA THR A 241 -3.20 -12.79 27.32
C THR A 241 -4.44 -13.66 27.45
N ASP A 242 -5.45 -13.42 26.60
CA ASP A 242 -6.70 -14.16 26.62
C ASP A 242 -6.49 -15.63 26.19
N VAL A 243 -5.68 -15.88 25.14
CA VAL A 243 -5.36 -17.25 24.67
C VAL A 243 -4.56 -18.02 25.71
N HIS A 244 -3.56 -17.40 26.35
CA HIS A 244 -2.79 -18.05 27.41
C HIS A 244 -3.66 -18.44 28.63
N SER A 245 -4.74 -17.69 28.89
CA SER A 245 -5.69 -18.01 29.92
C SER A 245 -6.58 -19.22 29.59
N HIS A 246 -6.72 -19.55 28.29
CA HIS A 246 -7.59 -20.62 27.77
C HIS A 246 -6.77 -21.74 27.08
N LYS A 247 -5.76 -22.28 27.76
CA LYS A 247 -4.85 -23.33 27.25
C LYS A 247 -5.55 -24.69 27.02
N GLY A 248 -6.59 -24.74 26.21
CA GLY A 248 -7.22 -25.96 25.77
C GLY A 248 -7.64 -25.89 24.31
N ASP A 249 -7.19 -26.83 23.50
CA ASP A 249 -7.73 -27.14 22.17
C ASP A 249 -7.40 -26.19 21.00
N ILE A 250 -6.20 -25.62 20.92
CA ILE A 250 -5.71 -25.07 19.66
C ILE A 250 -5.46 -26.26 18.71
N LYS A 251 -6.32 -26.41 17.71
CA LYS A 251 -6.10 -27.42 16.66
C LYS A 251 -4.82 -27.09 15.90
N PRO A 252 -3.94 -28.10 15.65
CA PRO A 252 -2.73 -27.86 14.89
C PRO A 252 -3.07 -27.34 13.49
N HIS A 253 -2.25 -26.43 12.98
CA HIS A 253 -2.39 -25.90 11.62
C HIS A 253 -2.35 -27.05 10.61
N LYS A 254 -3.22 -26.99 9.59
CA LYS A 254 -3.13 -27.90 8.46
C LYS A 254 -2.04 -27.38 7.52
N TYR A 255 -1.04 -28.20 7.30
CA TYR A 255 0.02 -27.93 6.31
C TYR A 255 -0.28 -28.65 4.99
N ILE A 256 0.16 -28.08 3.87
CA ILE A 256 0.22 -28.76 2.58
C ILE A 256 1.40 -29.71 2.69
N SER A 257 1.15 -31.00 2.68
CA SER A 257 2.23 -32.00 2.66
C SER A 257 2.87 -32.05 1.28
N PRO A 258 4.20 -32.08 1.19
CA PRO A 258 4.89 -32.29 -0.08
C PRO A 258 4.43 -33.58 -0.75
N GLN A 259 4.15 -33.49 -2.05
CA GLN A 259 3.72 -34.65 -2.87
C GLN A 259 4.81 -35.08 -3.85
N PHE A 260 5.76 -34.20 -4.12
CA PHE A 260 6.84 -34.42 -5.07
C PHE A 260 8.20 -34.09 -4.43
N ASN A 261 9.27 -34.60 -5.03
CA ASN A 261 10.63 -34.27 -4.63
C ASN A 261 11.19 -33.17 -5.49
N HIS A 262 12.20 -32.47 -4.99
CA HIS A 262 12.97 -31.47 -5.73
C HIS A 262 14.47 -31.61 -5.45
N ASP A 263 15.28 -31.08 -6.36
CA ASP A 263 16.75 -31.03 -6.23
C ASP A 263 17.27 -29.61 -6.02
N LEU A 264 16.38 -28.62 -5.79
CA LEU A 264 16.75 -27.23 -5.59
C LEU A 264 17.54 -27.09 -4.29
N ARG A 265 18.72 -26.43 -4.34
CA ARG A 265 19.63 -26.25 -3.20
C ARG A 265 19.82 -24.79 -2.77
N SER A 266 19.45 -23.85 -3.63
CA SER A 266 19.52 -22.40 -3.41
C SER A 266 18.24 -21.76 -3.93
N PRO A 267 17.90 -20.55 -3.49
CA PRO A 267 16.80 -19.80 -4.07
C PRO A 267 16.97 -19.62 -5.58
N ASN A 268 15.84 -19.57 -6.29
CA ASN A 268 15.75 -19.14 -7.69
C ASN A 268 14.79 -17.98 -7.77
N GLU A 269 15.27 -16.90 -8.37
CA GLU A 269 14.54 -15.64 -8.55
C GLU A 269 14.16 -15.48 -10.02
N ILE A 270 12.86 -15.35 -10.31
CA ILE A 270 12.30 -15.39 -11.65
C ILE A 270 11.43 -14.15 -11.88
N ILE A 271 11.68 -13.46 -12.99
CA ILE A 271 10.83 -12.38 -13.47
C ILE A 271 10.12 -12.85 -14.74
N ILE A 272 8.79 -12.69 -14.79
CA ILE A 272 7.98 -12.99 -15.96
C ILE A 272 7.24 -11.72 -16.35
N SER A 273 7.43 -11.25 -17.60
CA SER A 273 6.84 -10.02 -18.10
C SER A 273 6.21 -10.19 -19.47
N GLY A 274 5.08 -9.52 -19.69
CA GLY A 274 4.32 -9.54 -20.93
C GLY A 274 3.22 -8.50 -20.98
N SER A 275 2.35 -8.58 -21.96
CA SER A 275 1.17 -7.71 -22.06
C SER A 275 0.03 -8.22 -21.17
N ALA A 276 -0.86 -7.32 -20.78
CA ALA A 276 -2.10 -7.68 -20.11
C ALA A 276 -2.91 -8.68 -20.97
N GLY A 277 -3.32 -9.79 -20.36
CA GLY A 277 -4.04 -10.88 -21.04
C GLY A 277 -3.17 -12.05 -21.52
N GLU A 278 -1.84 -11.95 -21.50
CA GLU A 278 -0.91 -13.02 -21.90
C GLU A 278 -0.63 -14.06 -20.80
N ARG A 279 -1.47 -14.06 -19.76
CA ARG A 279 -1.45 -15.06 -18.66
C ARG A 279 -0.18 -15.06 -17.81
N VAL A 280 0.59 -13.98 -17.80
CA VAL A 280 1.83 -13.85 -17.00
C VAL A 280 1.61 -14.28 -15.55
N GLN A 281 0.61 -13.68 -14.89
CA GLN A 281 0.31 -14.00 -13.49
C GLN A 281 -0.17 -15.43 -13.26
N SER A 282 -0.96 -15.96 -14.21
CA SER A 282 -1.42 -17.36 -14.12
C SER A 282 -0.26 -18.35 -14.27
N THR A 283 0.71 -18.03 -15.14
CA THR A 283 1.93 -18.84 -15.31
C THR A 283 2.77 -18.78 -14.02
N ALA A 284 2.97 -17.59 -13.45
CA ALA A 284 3.67 -17.45 -12.17
C ALA A 284 2.98 -18.25 -11.06
N ALA A 285 1.64 -18.18 -10.96
CA ALA A 285 0.88 -18.95 -9.98
C ALA A 285 1.07 -20.47 -10.15
N MET A 286 1.11 -20.99 -11.38
CA MET A 286 1.37 -22.42 -11.63
C MET A 286 2.77 -22.82 -11.14
N PHE A 287 3.79 -21.97 -11.34
CA PHE A 287 5.14 -22.22 -10.81
C PHE A 287 5.15 -22.28 -9.28
N THR A 288 4.49 -21.33 -8.63
CA THR A 288 4.42 -21.27 -7.16
C THR A 288 3.65 -22.45 -6.59
N GLU A 289 2.53 -22.84 -7.20
CA GLU A 289 1.76 -24.03 -6.79
C GLU A 289 2.58 -25.32 -6.92
N ALA A 290 3.28 -25.50 -8.04
CA ALA A 290 4.13 -26.66 -8.26
C ALA A 290 5.27 -26.73 -7.22
N ALA A 291 5.90 -25.60 -6.91
CA ALA A 291 6.95 -25.52 -5.90
C ALA A 291 6.43 -25.82 -4.48
N LEU A 292 5.24 -25.32 -4.11
CA LEU A 292 4.58 -25.67 -2.84
C LEU A 292 4.31 -27.18 -2.73
N MET A 293 3.87 -27.82 -3.82
CA MET A 293 3.66 -29.26 -3.85
C MET A 293 4.96 -30.08 -3.74
N CYS A 294 6.11 -29.46 -3.96
CA CYS A 294 7.43 -30.01 -3.68
C CYS A 294 7.92 -29.69 -2.26
N GLY A 295 7.18 -28.93 -1.46
CA GLY A 295 7.59 -28.54 -0.11
C GLY A 295 8.58 -27.37 -0.06
N LEU A 296 8.68 -26.61 -1.16
CA LEU A 296 9.51 -25.42 -1.25
C LEU A 296 8.76 -24.20 -0.68
N HIS A 297 9.50 -23.22 -0.20
CA HIS A 297 9.00 -21.89 0.10
C HIS A 297 8.88 -21.09 -1.19
N VAL A 298 7.82 -20.29 -1.31
CA VAL A 298 7.56 -19.49 -2.51
C VAL A 298 7.00 -18.13 -2.16
N THR A 299 7.34 -17.14 -2.97
CA THR A 299 6.65 -15.85 -3.01
C THR A 299 6.30 -15.49 -4.44
N GLN A 300 5.20 -14.77 -4.63
CA GLN A 300 4.82 -14.20 -5.91
C GLN A 300 4.36 -12.75 -5.68
N LYS A 301 5.00 -11.82 -6.36
CA LYS A 301 4.60 -10.42 -6.42
C LYS A 301 4.16 -10.12 -7.85
N ASN A 302 3.00 -9.51 -8.01
CA ASN A 302 2.46 -9.16 -9.32
C ASN A 302 2.37 -7.65 -9.45
N ASP A 303 2.73 -7.14 -10.62
CA ASP A 303 2.54 -5.74 -10.98
C ASP A 303 1.80 -5.62 -12.33
N ASN A 304 0.82 -4.73 -12.38
CA ASN A 304 0.05 -4.40 -13.56
C ASN A 304 -0.60 -3.02 -13.41
N PRO A 305 -0.66 -2.23 -14.51
CA PRO A 305 -1.32 -0.94 -14.46
C PRO A 305 -2.82 -1.11 -14.20
N VAL A 306 -3.38 -0.16 -13.48
CA VAL A 306 -4.83 -0.11 -13.14
C VAL A 306 -5.69 0.36 -14.31
N THR A 307 -5.12 0.59 -15.50
CA THR A 307 -5.82 1.10 -16.67
C THR A 307 -6.43 -0.02 -17.50
N GLN A 308 -7.72 0.07 -17.79
CA GLN A 308 -8.40 -0.91 -18.63
C GLN A 308 -7.83 -0.94 -20.06
N GLY A 309 -7.45 -2.15 -20.51
CA GLY A 309 -7.24 -2.46 -21.93
C GLY A 309 -5.89 -2.10 -22.52
N SER A 310 -4.96 -1.57 -21.74
CA SER A 310 -3.58 -1.35 -22.19
C SER A 310 -2.63 -1.57 -21.03
N GLY A 311 -1.51 -2.17 -21.29
CA GLY A 311 -0.45 -2.22 -20.32
C GLY A 311 0.26 -3.57 -20.26
N PHE A 312 1.21 -3.60 -19.36
CA PHE A 312 2.04 -4.75 -19.06
C PHE A 312 1.40 -5.62 -17.97
N SER A 313 1.96 -6.79 -17.79
CA SER A 313 1.78 -7.65 -16.64
C SER A 313 3.15 -8.19 -16.26
N LEU A 314 3.54 -8.04 -15.01
CA LEU A 314 4.81 -8.49 -14.49
C LEU A 314 4.58 -9.34 -13.25
N SER A 315 5.32 -10.42 -13.12
CA SER A 315 5.33 -11.27 -11.93
C SER A 315 6.76 -11.56 -11.51
N GLU A 316 7.06 -11.29 -10.25
CA GLU A 316 8.30 -11.66 -9.60
C GLU A 316 8.04 -12.89 -8.73
N VAL A 317 8.81 -13.94 -8.94
CA VAL A 317 8.64 -15.23 -8.24
C VAL A 317 9.96 -15.63 -7.60
N ILE A 318 9.92 -15.95 -6.31
CA ILE A 318 11.04 -16.58 -5.61
C ILE A 318 10.64 -18.00 -5.21
N ILE A 319 11.45 -18.97 -5.54
CA ILE A 319 11.30 -20.37 -5.13
C ILE A 319 12.54 -20.75 -4.33
N SER A 320 12.38 -21.24 -3.10
CA SER A 320 13.51 -21.49 -2.19
C SER A 320 13.33 -22.74 -1.35
N PRO A 321 14.40 -23.52 -1.11
CA PRO A 321 14.40 -24.57 -0.09
C PRO A 321 14.45 -24.02 1.34
N GLN A 322 14.66 -22.72 1.50
CA GLN A 322 14.75 -21.99 2.77
C GLN A 322 13.62 -20.98 2.88
N GLU A 323 13.30 -20.57 4.10
CA GLU A 323 12.29 -19.55 4.36
C GLU A 323 12.62 -18.23 3.65
N ILE A 324 11.60 -17.61 3.04
CA ILE A 324 11.70 -16.34 2.32
C ILE A 324 11.06 -15.26 3.17
N ASN A 325 11.86 -14.27 3.54
CA ASN A 325 11.42 -13.17 4.42
C ASN A 325 11.11 -11.87 3.66
N PHE A 326 11.29 -11.83 2.35
CA PHE A 326 11.03 -10.67 1.51
C PHE A 326 10.40 -11.07 0.18
N THR A 327 9.37 -10.34 -0.26
CA THR A 327 8.72 -10.52 -1.56
C THR A 327 9.29 -9.54 -2.56
N GLY A 328 9.87 -10.02 -3.62
CA GLY A 328 10.47 -9.21 -4.66
C GLY A 328 11.84 -9.75 -5.03
N VAL A 329 12.12 -9.74 -6.31
CA VAL A 329 13.38 -10.22 -6.87
C VAL A 329 14.47 -9.18 -6.60
N SER A 330 15.62 -9.63 -6.13
CA SER A 330 16.78 -8.77 -5.89
C SER A 330 17.89 -9.00 -6.92
N SER A 331 17.98 -10.23 -7.45
CA SER A 331 18.97 -10.61 -8.45
C SER A 331 18.41 -11.77 -9.26
N ALA A 332 17.74 -11.47 -10.36
CA ALA A 332 17.03 -12.45 -11.17
C ALA A 332 17.96 -13.52 -11.74
N ASP A 333 17.65 -14.80 -11.51
CA ASP A 333 18.26 -15.93 -12.19
C ASP A 333 17.66 -16.13 -13.59
N TYR A 334 16.35 -15.86 -13.72
CA TYR A 334 15.63 -15.99 -14.98
C TYR A 334 14.76 -14.76 -15.23
N VAL A 335 14.81 -14.26 -16.47
CA VAL A 335 13.91 -13.22 -16.96
C VAL A 335 13.20 -13.73 -18.21
N VAL A 336 11.87 -13.86 -18.12
CA VAL A 336 11.01 -14.33 -19.21
C VAL A 336 10.21 -13.17 -19.76
N VAL A 337 10.37 -12.88 -21.04
CA VAL A 337 9.70 -11.75 -21.72
C VAL A 337 8.91 -12.28 -22.91
N VAL A 338 7.59 -12.18 -22.84
CA VAL A 338 6.70 -12.78 -23.84
C VAL A 338 6.12 -11.78 -24.84
N SER A 339 6.32 -10.46 -24.63
CA SER A 339 5.84 -9.44 -25.57
C SER A 339 6.59 -8.11 -25.43
N GLU A 340 6.37 -7.22 -26.42
CA GLU A 340 7.00 -5.90 -26.50
C GLU A 340 6.64 -5.00 -25.31
N ASN A 341 5.39 -5.05 -24.81
CA ASN A 341 4.99 -4.28 -23.62
C ASN A 341 5.73 -4.76 -22.38
N GLY A 342 5.91 -6.07 -22.21
CA GLY A 342 6.71 -6.64 -21.14
C GLY A 342 8.18 -6.21 -21.22
N LEU A 343 8.75 -6.16 -22.43
CA LEU A 343 10.12 -5.69 -22.63
C LEU A 343 10.27 -4.22 -22.26
N LYS A 344 9.36 -3.36 -22.71
CA LYS A 344 9.34 -1.93 -22.37
C LYS A 344 9.24 -1.70 -20.87
N GLU A 345 8.47 -2.53 -20.17
CA GLU A 345 8.31 -2.42 -18.73
C GLU A 345 9.59 -2.77 -17.98
N ILE A 346 10.23 -3.87 -18.36
CA ILE A 346 11.54 -4.27 -17.80
C ILE A 346 12.59 -3.16 -18.00
N GLN A 347 12.57 -2.50 -19.16
CA GLN A 347 13.46 -1.37 -19.45
C GLN A 347 13.09 -0.13 -18.62
N GLY A 348 11.80 0.13 -18.43
CA GLY A 348 11.29 1.32 -17.74
C GLY A 348 11.45 1.26 -16.21
N GLN A 349 11.38 0.08 -15.61
CA GLN A 349 11.54 -0.12 -14.16
C GLN A 349 12.98 -0.35 -13.72
N ASP A 350 13.96 -0.16 -14.60
CA ASP A 350 15.38 -0.40 -14.30
C ASP A 350 15.68 -1.86 -13.82
N ILE A 351 14.82 -2.82 -14.16
CA ILE A 351 15.01 -4.24 -13.82
C ILE A 351 16.34 -4.78 -14.37
N PHE A 352 16.89 -4.16 -15.40
CA PHE A 352 18.24 -4.48 -15.86
C PHE A 352 19.34 -4.26 -14.80
N ASN A 353 19.07 -3.50 -13.74
CA ASN A 353 19.98 -3.35 -12.61
C ASN A 353 19.92 -4.55 -11.64
N GLU A 354 18.89 -5.37 -11.74
CA GLU A 354 18.67 -6.58 -10.93
C GLU A 354 19.16 -7.85 -11.62
N ILE A 355 19.75 -7.72 -12.80
CA ILE A 355 20.35 -8.84 -13.55
C ILE A 355 21.87 -8.84 -13.41
N ASN A 356 22.45 -10.01 -13.61
CA ASN A 356 23.90 -10.21 -13.62
C ASN A 356 24.32 -11.08 -14.81
N GLU A 357 25.61 -11.33 -14.97
CA GLU A 357 26.16 -12.11 -16.09
C GLU A 357 25.66 -13.56 -16.16
N LYS A 358 25.03 -14.08 -15.09
CA LYS A 358 24.49 -15.44 -15.02
C LYS A 358 23.00 -15.50 -15.30
N THR A 359 22.32 -14.34 -15.34
CA THR A 359 20.89 -14.28 -15.60
C THR A 359 20.55 -14.86 -16.98
N ILE A 360 19.62 -15.78 -17.02
CA ILE A 360 19.13 -16.40 -18.26
C ILE A 360 17.90 -15.64 -18.75
N PHE A 361 18.02 -15.06 -19.95
CA PHE A 361 16.90 -14.45 -20.66
C PHE A 361 16.20 -15.47 -21.56
N ILE A 362 14.88 -15.55 -21.39
CA ILE A 362 13.98 -16.32 -22.25
C ILE A 362 13.02 -15.31 -22.87
N ILE A 363 13.20 -15.03 -24.15
CA ILE A 363 12.43 -14.03 -24.88
C ILE A 363 11.70 -14.65 -26.06
N ASP A 364 10.55 -14.10 -26.41
CA ASP A 364 9.84 -14.47 -27.63
C ASP A 364 10.72 -14.16 -28.86
N GLU A 365 10.72 -15.03 -29.86
CA GLU A 365 11.58 -14.93 -31.05
C GLU A 365 11.34 -13.68 -31.89
N THR A 366 10.19 -13.03 -31.73
CA THR A 366 9.82 -11.79 -32.40
C THR A 366 10.41 -10.53 -31.76
N LEU A 367 10.95 -10.65 -30.54
CA LEU A 367 11.49 -9.52 -29.78
C LEU A 367 12.98 -9.33 -30.05
N THR A 368 13.39 -8.09 -30.10
CA THR A 368 14.81 -7.71 -30.21
C THR A 368 15.21 -6.89 -29.00
N ILE A 369 16.23 -7.35 -28.27
CA ILE A 369 16.86 -6.55 -27.22
C ILE A 369 18.00 -5.76 -27.86
N GLU A 370 17.84 -4.44 -27.93
CA GLU A 370 18.95 -3.55 -28.25
C GLU A 370 19.92 -3.51 -27.07
N LYS A 371 21.21 -3.73 -27.34
CA LYS A 371 22.28 -3.78 -26.34
C LYS A 371 22.59 -2.41 -25.77
#